data_55b86e6934fd0ec5efefd99b0df02352
#
_entry.id   55b86e6934fd0ec5efefd99b0df02352
#
_cell.length_a   1.000
_cell.length_b   1.000
_cell.length_c   1.000
_cell.angle_alpha   90.00
_cell.angle_beta   90.00
_cell.angle_gamma   90.00
#
_symmetry.space_group_name_H-M   'P 1'
#
loop_
_entity.id
_entity.type
_entity.pdbx_description
1 polymer ?
#
loop_
_entity_poly.entity_id
_entity_poly.type
_entity_poly.pdbx_seq_one_letter_code
_entity_poly.pdbx_strand_id
1 'polypeptide(L)'
;DYTCPQNYAAYTSADHETYSRLYKRQSALLPGLACDEFIAALPSLGLSERIPRFEDINSTLFKATGWEVVAVPGLIPEVPFFTLLANRKFPVTDWIRKPEEFDYIVEPALSNVPVWLLELVLSPGFPDHLQAYGAGGLKAHRLGACEQLSRLYWYTIEFGLMRQRGGIRAYGAGILSSAGELTYGVKSAEPQRTMLVVLR
;
A
#
# COMPACT_ATOMS: atom_id res chain seq x y z
N ASP A 1 20.55 -1.64 7.29
CA ASP A 1 19.22 -2.22 7.15
C ASP A 1 18.31 -1.43 6.19
N TYR A 2 18.83 -0.37 5.58
CA TYR A 2 18.14 0.54 4.66
C TYR A 2 16.99 1.37 5.29
N THR A 3 16.78 1.34 6.59
CA THR A 3 15.82 2.22 7.25
C THR A 3 16.47 3.56 7.64
N CYS A 4 15.66 4.60 7.69
CA CYS A 4 16.05 5.92 8.17
C CYS A 4 14.99 6.46 9.14
N PRO A 5 15.29 7.44 9.99
CA PRO A 5 14.28 8.16 10.73
C PRO A 5 13.39 8.96 9.78
N GLN A 6 12.06 8.98 10.00
CA GLN A 6 11.19 9.90 9.27
C GLN A 6 11.60 11.34 9.59
N ASN A 7 12.02 12.11 8.59
CA ASN A 7 12.39 13.51 8.78
C ASN A 7 11.15 14.42 8.75
N TYR A 8 10.28 14.25 9.75
CA TYR A 8 9.00 14.95 9.80
C TYR A 8 9.14 16.48 9.81
N ALA A 9 10.22 17.00 10.38
CA ALA A 9 10.48 18.45 10.44
C ALA A 9 10.83 19.08 9.07
N ALA A 10 11.20 18.27 8.09
CA ALA A 10 11.51 18.73 6.75
C ALA A 10 10.25 19.00 5.90
N TYR A 11 9.09 18.46 6.28
CA TYR A 11 7.86 18.69 5.52
C TYR A 11 7.38 20.13 5.66
N THR A 12 7.17 20.77 4.53
CA THR A 12 6.63 22.13 4.44
C THR A 12 5.10 22.14 4.54
N SER A 13 4.52 23.33 4.70
CA SER A 13 3.06 23.50 4.63
C SER A 13 2.50 23.09 3.26
N ALA A 14 3.27 23.30 2.18
CA ALA A 14 2.89 22.89 0.83
C ALA A 14 2.86 21.36 0.68
N ASP A 15 3.77 20.64 1.33
CA ASP A 15 3.78 19.17 1.34
C ASP A 15 2.55 18.62 2.06
N HIS A 16 2.20 19.17 3.20
CA HIS A 16 0.99 18.81 3.92
C HIS A 16 -0.29 19.09 3.12
N GLU A 17 -0.34 20.22 2.42
CA GLU A 17 -1.45 20.57 1.53
C GLU A 17 -1.55 19.59 0.35
N THR A 18 -0.44 19.27 -0.31
CA THR A 18 -0.38 18.30 -1.40
C THR A 18 -0.91 16.94 -0.93
N TYR A 19 -0.46 16.46 0.22
CA TYR A 19 -0.94 15.22 0.84
C TYR A 19 -2.45 15.26 1.08
N SER A 20 -2.95 16.32 1.73
CA SER A 20 -4.38 16.47 2.02
C SER A 20 -5.24 16.47 0.76
N ARG A 21 -4.81 17.15 -0.30
CA ARG A 21 -5.50 17.17 -1.60
C ARG A 21 -5.53 15.78 -2.25
N LEU A 22 -4.40 15.06 -2.23
CA LEU A 22 -4.32 13.68 -2.74
C LEU A 22 -5.25 12.74 -1.99
N TYR A 23 -5.23 12.82 -0.65
CA TYR A 23 -6.11 12.02 0.20
C TYR A 23 -7.59 12.30 -0.09
N LYS A 24 -7.99 13.57 -0.16
CA LYS A 24 -9.39 13.98 -0.46
C LYS A 24 -9.82 13.50 -1.84
N ARG A 25 -8.96 13.65 -2.86
CA ARG A 25 -9.24 13.18 -4.21
C ARG A 25 -9.48 11.68 -4.23
N GLN A 26 -8.56 10.93 -3.63
CA GLN A 26 -8.65 9.48 -3.62
C GLN A 26 -9.86 8.99 -2.83
N SER A 27 -10.08 9.51 -1.62
CA SER A 27 -11.23 9.13 -0.78
C SER A 27 -12.57 9.38 -1.46
N ALA A 28 -12.69 10.41 -2.28
CA ALA A 28 -13.90 10.69 -3.04
C ALA A 28 -14.18 9.68 -4.17
N LEU A 29 -13.12 9.01 -4.68
CA LEU A 29 -13.24 8.00 -5.75
C LEU A 29 -13.53 6.60 -5.24
N LEU A 30 -13.13 6.27 -4.00
CA LEU A 30 -13.19 4.92 -3.46
C LEU A 30 -14.61 4.32 -3.39
N PRO A 31 -15.68 5.05 -3.03
CA PRO A 31 -17.02 4.48 -2.92
C PRO A 31 -17.47 3.78 -4.21
N GLY A 32 -17.80 2.48 -4.08
CA GLY A 32 -18.22 1.65 -5.21
C GLY A 32 -17.08 1.13 -6.10
N LEU A 33 -15.83 1.53 -5.86
CA LEU A 33 -14.65 1.05 -6.57
C LEU A 33 -13.71 0.22 -5.68
N ALA A 34 -13.50 0.64 -4.44
CA ALA A 34 -12.74 -0.11 -3.44
C ALA A 34 -13.60 -1.17 -2.76
N CYS A 35 -12.97 -2.19 -2.18
CA CYS A 35 -13.66 -3.19 -1.37
C CYS A 35 -14.25 -2.57 -0.09
N ASP A 36 -15.33 -3.17 0.40
CA ASP A 36 -16.09 -2.63 1.53
C ASP A 36 -15.24 -2.58 2.81
N GLU A 37 -14.36 -3.56 3.01
CA GLU A 37 -13.43 -3.62 4.13
C GLU A 37 -12.48 -2.40 4.12
N PHE A 38 -11.95 -2.06 2.95
CA PHE A 38 -11.08 -0.90 2.79
C PHE A 38 -11.81 0.40 3.17
N ILE A 39 -13.01 0.59 2.67
CA ILE A 39 -13.84 1.77 2.97
C ILE A 39 -14.11 1.87 4.48
N ALA A 40 -14.43 0.75 5.12
CA ALA A 40 -14.71 0.71 6.56
C ALA A 40 -13.50 1.06 7.44
N ALA A 41 -12.29 0.74 6.99
CA ALA A 41 -11.07 0.99 7.76
C ALA A 41 -10.49 2.41 7.58
N LEU A 42 -10.86 3.13 6.52
CA LEU A 42 -10.35 4.49 6.24
C LEU A 42 -10.39 5.44 7.45
N PRO A 43 -11.48 5.51 8.26
CA PRO A 43 -11.53 6.43 9.39
C PRO A 43 -10.62 6.05 10.57
N SER A 44 -10.22 4.78 10.66
CA SER A 44 -9.56 4.25 11.87
C SER A 44 -8.13 4.77 12.09
N LEU A 45 -7.47 5.26 11.06
CA LEU A 45 -6.08 5.70 11.10
C LEU A 45 -5.90 7.22 11.17
N GLY A 46 -6.98 8.01 11.07
CA GLY A 46 -6.92 9.47 11.19
C GLY A 46 -6.01 10.18 10.18
N LEU A 47 -5.93 9.67 8.94
CA LEU A 47 -4.92 10.06 7.95
C LEU A 47 -5.28 11.26 7.07
N SER A 48 -6.35 11.99 7.35
CA SER A 48 -7.01 12.85 6.36
C SER A 48 -6.42 14.25 6.13
N GLU A 49 -5.73 14.83 7.09
CA GLU A 49 -5.46 16.28 7.07
C GLU A 49 -4.01 16.66 6.75
N ARG A 50 -3.07 15.86 7.15
CA ARG A 50 -1.64 16.12 6.98
C ARG A 50 -0.85 14.84 6.85
N ILE A 51 0.38 14.95 6.38
CA ILE A 51 1.33 13.84 6.39
C ILE A 51 1.37 13.26 7.80
N PRO A 52 1.12 11.95 7.98
CA PRO A 52 1.10 11.33 9.29
C PRO A 52 2.52 11.15 9.86
N ARG A 53 2.64 11.19 11.17
CA ARG A 53 3.84 10.72 11.86
C ARG A 53 3.80 9.19 11.94
N PHE A 54 4.88 8.54 11.57
CA PHE A 54 4.94 7.07 11.64
C PHE A 54 4.81 6.56 13.08
N GLU A 55 5.27 7.32 14.06
CA GLU A 55 5.08 7.00 15.49
C GLU A 55 3.60 6.89 15.86
N ASP A 56 2.78 7.85 15.40
CA ASP A 56 1.34 7.88 15.69
C ASP A 56 0.63 6.69 15.02
N ILE A 57 0.97 6.41 13.76
CA ILE A 57 0.46 5.24 13.04
C ILE A 57 0.84 3.95 13.76
N ASN A 58 2.12 3.80 14.09
CA ASN A 58 2.65 2.58 14.70
C ASN A 58 2.01 2.28 16.05
N SER A 59 1.63 3.30 16.81
CA SER A 59 0.93 3.12 18.07
C SER A 59 -0.41 2.36 17.92
N THR A 60 -1.12 2.58 16.82
CA THR A 60 -2.40 1.94 16.49
C THR A 60 -2.18 0.63 15.72
N LEU A 61 -1.35 0.67 14.70
CA LEU A 61 -1.08 -0.45 13.81
C LEU A 61 -0.48 -1.65 14.55
N PHE A 62 0.52 -1.40 15.40
CA PHE A 62 1.17 -2.47 16.16
C PHE A 62 0.21 -3.19 17.10
N LYS A 63 -0.66 -2.44 17.79
CA LYS A 63 -1.67 -3.04 18.67
C LYS A 63 -2.69 -3.90 17.91
N ALA A 64 -3.03 -3.49 16.70
CA ALA A 64 -4.02 -4.18 15.88
C ALA A 64 -3.46 -5.42 15.16
N THR A 65 -2.22 -5.35 14.69
CA THR A 65 -1.69 -6.33 13.72
C THR A 65 -0.30 -6.86 14.06
N GLY A 66 0.43 -6.23 14.97
CA GLY A 66 1.83 -6.50 15.26
C GLY A 66 2.79 -5.96 14.20
N TRP A 67 2.32 -5.09 13.27
CA TRP A 67 3.12 -4.46 12.23
C TRP A 67 3.56 -3.06 12.59
N GLU A 68 4.69 -2.64 12.01
CA GLU A 68 5.23 -1.29 12.07
C GLU A 68 5.50 -0.75 10.68
N VAL A 69 5.30 0.54 10.48
CA VAL A 69 5.81 1.28 9.33
C VAL A 69 7.21 1.77 9.65
N VAL A 70 8.14 1.60 8.72
CA VAL A 70 9.50 2.11 8.84
C VAL A 70 9.85 2.99 7.64
N ALA A 71 10.50 4.13 7.90
CA ALA A 71 10.92 5.00 6.83
C ALA A 71 12.12 4.41 6.06
N VAL A 72 12.09 4.57 4.74
CA VAL A 72 13.18 4.24 3.83
C VAL A 72 13.43 5.44 2.89
N PRO A 73 14.67 5.67 2.45
CA PRO A 73 14.99 6.86 1.63
C PRO A 73 14.49 6.78 0.19
N GLY A 74 14.02 5.62 -0.26
CA GLY A 74 13.57 5.37 -1.62
C GLY A 74 13.39 3.87 -1.88
N LEU A 75 13.51 3.45 -3.14
CA LEU A 75 13.48 2.04 -3.49
C LEU A 75 14.66 1.30 -2.84
N ILE A 76 14.36 0.23 -2.16
CA ILE A 76 15.34 -0.61 -1.48
C ILE A 76 15.51 -1.94 -2.23
N PRO A 77 16.70 -2.59 -2.14
CA PRO A 77 16.94 -3.89 -2.75
C PRO A 77 16.00 -4.98 -2.22
N GLU A 78 15.82 -6.04 -3.00
CA GLU A 78 14.88 -7.14 -2.69
C GLU A 78 15.12 -7.79 -1.33
N VAL A 79 16.38 -8.10 -0.99
CA VAL A 79 16.67 -8.80 0.28
C VAL A 79 16.34 -7.95 1.50
N PRO A 80 16.73 -6.67 1.61
CA PRO A 80 16.24 -5.78 2.65
C PRO A 80 14.72 -5.65 2.68
N PHE A 81 14.06 -5.50 1.53
CA PHE A 81 12.60 -5.44 1.44
C PHE A 81 11.93 -6.68 2.05
N PHE A 82 12.31 -7.88 1.58
CA PHE A 82 11.77 -9.12 2.12
C PHE A 82 12.11 -9.33 3.60
N THR A 83 13.29 -8.88 4.03
CA THR A 83 13.71 -8.97 5.44
C THR A 83 12.80 -8.12 6.32
N LEU A 84 12.48 -6.91 5.90
CA LEU A 84 11.55 -6.03 6.62
C LEU A 84 10.16 -6.68 6.72
N LEU A 85 9.60 -7.16 5.61
CA LEU A 85 8.28 -7.81 5.62
C LEU A 85 8.25 -9.07 6.50
N ALA A 86 9.29 -9.91 6.45
CA ALA A 86 9.40 -11.10 7.29
C ALA A 86 9.41 -10.76 8.79
N ASN A 87 9.84 -9.57 9.15
CA ASN A 87 9.88 -9.04 10.53
C ASN A 87 8.71 -8.10 10.85
N ARG A 88 7.62 -8.16 10.08
CA ARG A 88 6.42 -7.31 10.25
C ARG A 88 6.73 -5.80 10.22
N LYS A 89 7.68 -5.40 9.38
CA LYS A 89 8.02 -4.00 9.12
C LYS A 89 7.69 -3.65 7.68
N PHE A 90 6.81 -2.67 7.49
CA PHE A 90 6.45 -2.22 6.16
C PHE A 90 7.29 -0.99 5.77
N PRO A 91 8.14 -1.09 4.72
CA PRO A 91 8.96 0.04 4.28
C PRO A 91 8.13 1.07 3.53
N VAL A 92 8.25 2.32 3.93
CA VAL A 92 7.57 3.47 3.32
C VAL A 92 8.57 4.59 3.09
N THR A 93 8.57 5.18 1.91
CA THR A 93 9.40 6.36 1.64
C THR A 93 8.93 7.54 2.48
N ASP A 94 9.86 8.37 2.95
CA ASP A 94 9.56 9.52 3.81
C ASP A 94 9.40 10.85 3.03
N TRP A 95 9.34 10.79 1.69
CA TRP A 95 9.13 11.95 0.84
C TRP A 95 7.74 11.94 0.18
N ILE A 96 7.25 13.12 -0.18
CA ILE A 96 5.98 13.31 -0.88
C ILE A 96 6.22 13.78 -2.31
N ARG A 97 5.31 13.43 -3.21
CA ARG A 97 5.36 13.92 -4.58
C ARG A 97 5.24 15.45 -4.64
N LYS A 98 5.89 16.05 -5.62
CA LYS A 98 5.79 17.49 -5.87
C LYS A 98 4.43 17.85 -6.47
N PRO A 99 4.01 19.14 -6.38
CA PRO A 99 2.76 19.59 -6.98
C PRO A 99 2.62 19.27 -8.47
N GLU A 100 3.74 19.30 -9.22
CA GLU A 100 3.78 18.98 -10.67
C GLU A 100 3.50 17.50 -10.95
N GLU A 101 3.76 16.63 -9.95
CA GLU A 101 3.57 15.17 -10.02
C GLU A 101 2.19 14.76 -9.45
N PHE A 102 1.29 15.72 -9.25
CA PHE A 102 0.02 15.50 -8.55
C PHE A 102 -0.84 14.40 -9.20
N ASP A 103 -0.89 14.36 -10.53
CA ASP A 103 -1.73 13.40 -11.24
C ASP A 103 -1.05 12.05 -11.46
N TYR A 104 0.26 12.04 -11.65
CA TYR A 104 1.01 10.81 -11.90
C TYR A 104 2.43 10.89 -11.31
N ILE A 105 2.86 9.80 -10.72
CA ILE A 105 4.25 9.56 -10.30
C ILE A 105 4.59 8.08 -10.51
N VAL A 106 5.80 7.83 -10.98
CA VAL A 106 6.29 6.46 -11.26
C VAL A 106 6.66 5.73 -9.98
N GLU A 107 7.23 6.45 -9.00
CA GLU A 107 7.73 5.85 -7.77
C GLU A 107 6.70 5.90 -6.63
N PRO A 108 6.68 4.90 -5.74
CA PRO A 108 5.81 4.93 -4.58
C PRO A 108 6.23 6.05 -3.62
N ALA A 109 5.39 7.06 -3.48
CA ALA A 109 5.59 8.18 -2.57
C ALA A 109 4.77 8.01 -1.29
N LEU A 110 5.13 8.78 -0.25
CA LEU A 110 4.41 8.84 1.03
C LEU A 110 2.89 9.07 0.87
N SER A 111 2.48 9.72 -0.21
CA SER A 111 1.06 9.94 -0.54
C SER A 111 0.24 8.65 -0.70
N ASN A 112 0.90 7.51 -0.89
CA ASN A 112 0.26 6.20 -1.04
C ASN A 112 0.15 5.45 0.31
N VAL A 113 0.77 5.97 1.36
CA VAL A 113 0.80 5.36 2.71
C VAL A 113 -0.59 5.00 3.25
N PRO A 114 -1.62 5.87 3.14
CA PRO A 114 -2.95 5.51 3.64
C PRO A 114 -3.48 4.19 3.09
N VAL A 115 -3.18 3.90 1.84
CA VAL A 115 -3.65 2.70 1.15
C VAL A 115 -2.97 1.45 1.70
N TRP A 116 -1.65 1.46 1.81
CA TRP A 116 -0.86 0.32 2.32
C TRP A 116 -1.17 -0.01 3.77
N LEU A 117 -1.35 1.01 4.60
CA LEU A 117 -1.67 0.84 6.02
C LEU A 117 -3.05 0.24 6.23
N LEU A 118 -3.99 0.65 5.41
CA LEU A 118 -5.34 0.12 5.48
C LEU A 118 -5.40 -1.35 5.11
N GLU A 119 -4.62 -1.80 4.14
CA GLU A 119 -4.52 -3.23 3.81
C GLU A 119 -4.03 -4.07 4.99
N LEU A 120 -3.05 -3.57 5.75
CA LEU A 120 -2.56 -4.26 6.94
C LEU A 120 -3.62 -4.39 8.05
N VAL A 121 -4.56 -3.45 8.12
CA VAL A 121 -5.62 -3.44 9.15
C VAL A 121 -6.87 -4.21 8.72
N LEU A 122 -7.08 -4.39 7.40
CA LEU A 122 -8.38 -4.70 6.81
C LEU A 122 -8.86 -6.13 6.93
N SER A 123 -7.96 -7.10 7.02
CA SER A 123 -8.38 -8.49 6.89
C SER A 123 -7.67 -9.38 7.90
N PRO A 124 -8.42 -10.13 8.71
CA PRO A 124 -7.80 -11.20 9.49
C PRO A 124 -7.03 -12.14 8.55
N GLY A 125 -5.70 -12.23 8.74
CA GLY A 125 -4.83 -13.07 7.91
C GLY A 125 -4.01 -12.33 6.85
N PHE A 126 -4.36 -11.13 6.43
CA PHE A 126 -3.52 -10.36 5.49
C PHE A 126 -2.14 -10.00 6.09
N PRO A 127 -2.03 -9.55 7.35
CA PRO A 127 -0.74 -9.34 8.00
C PRO A 127 0.15 -10.59 8.02
N ASP A 128 -0.43 -11.76 8.28
CA ASP A 128 0.30 -13.03 8.27
C ASP A 128 0.69 -13.46 6.85
N HIS A 129 -0.18 -13.22 5.87
CA HIS A 129 0.13 -13.47 4.45
C HIS A 129 1.31 -12.61 3.99
N LEU A 130 1.33 -11.32 4.32
CA LEU A 130 2.42 -10.42 3.95
C LEU A 130 3.74 -10.78 4.64
N GLN A 131 3.70 -11.22 5.90
CA GLN A 131 4.88 -11.76 6.59
C GLN A 131 5.40 -13.04 5.92
N ALA A 132 4.49 -13.96 5.58
CA ALA A 132 4.84 -15.19 4.85
C ALA A 132 5.42 -14.89 3.46
N TYR A 133 4.90 -13.86 2.79
CA TYR A 133 5.45 -13.36 1.53
C TYR A 133 6.90 -12.87 1.71
N GLY A 134 7.20 -12.10 2.75
CA GLY A 134 8.56 -11.69 3.09
C GLY A 134 9.50 -12.88 3.32
N ALA A 135 9.09 -13.84 4.13
CA ALA A 135 9.86 -15.06 4.36
C ALA A 135 10.03 -15.89 3.07
N GLY A 136 8.98 -15.98 2.26
CA GLY A 136 9.00 -16.60 0.93
C GLY A 136 9.97 -15.91 -0.02
N GLY A 137 10.06 -14.58 0.03
CA GLY A 137 10.99 -13.76 -0.76
C GLY A 137 12.44 -14.06 -0.45
N LEU A 138 12.79 -14.18 0.81
CA LEU A 138 14.14 -14.58 1.22
C LEU A 138 14.49 -16.00 0.75
N LYS A 139 13.52 -16.91 0.72
CA LYS A 139 13.70 -18.25 0.14
C LYS A 139 13.82 -18.17 -1.38
N ALA A 140 12.96 -17.41 -2.05
CA ALA A 140 12.99 -17.24 -3.50
C ALA A 140 14.31 -16.63 -3.97
N HIS A 141 14.87 -15.67 -3.21
CA HIS A 141 16.17 -15.08 -3.52
C HIS A 141 17.27 -16.15 -3.54
N ARG A 142 17.33 -17.02 -2.51
CA ARG A 142 18.30 -18.12 -2.46
C ARG A 142 18.14 -19.14 -3.60
N LEU A 143 16.95 -19.26 -4.16
CA LEU A 143 16.63 -20.19 -5.25
C LEU A 143 16.66 -19.54 -6.64
N GLY A 144 16.98 -18.26 -6.75
CA GLY A 144 16.93 -17.53 -8.03
C GLY A 144 15.52 -17.37 -8.60
N ALA A 145 14.48 -17.36 -7.76
CA ALA A 145 13.07 -17.35 -8.15
C ALA A 145 12.33 -16.05 -7.75
N CYS A 146 13.05 -14.95 -7.50
CA CYS A 146 12.45 -13.67 -7.10
C CYS A 146 11.47 -13.13 -8.14
N GLU A 147 11.77 -13.27 -9.42
CA GLU A 147 10.93 -12.75 -10.50
C GLU A 147 9.51 -13.35 -10.45
N GLN A 148 9.39 -14.66 -10.24
CA GLN A 148 8.10 -15.33 -10.15
C GLN A 148 7.30 -14.86 -8.95
N LEU A 149 7.97 -14.67 -7.81
CA LEU A 149 7.32 -14.18 -6.60
C LEU A 149 6.91 -12.71 -6.72
N SER A 150 7.74 -11.88 -7.34
CA SER A 150 7.42 -10.47 -7.60
C SER A 150 6.22 -10.32 -8.53
N ARG A 151 6.10 -11.17 -9.55
CA ARG A 151 4.91 -11.22 -10.42
C ARG A 151 3.65 -11.59 -9.63
N LEU A 152 3.73 -12.55 -8.71
CA LEU A 152 2.60 -12.91 -7.86
C LEU A 152 2.16 -11.73 -7.00
N TYR A 153 3.11 -11.01 -6.37
CA TYR A 153 2.83 -9.80 -5.60
C TYR A 153 2.12 -8.75 -6.45
N TRP A 154 2.66 -8.48 -7.64
CA TRP A 154 2.13 -7.48 -8.55
C TRP A 154 0.68 -7.75 -8.93
N TYR A 155 0.38 -8.99 -9.33
CA TYR A 155 -0.98 -9.36 -9.76
C TYR A 155 -1.97 -9.61 -8.62
N THR A 156 -1.53 -9.66 -7.38
CA THR A 156 -2.40 -9.90 -6.22
C THR A 156 -2.40 -8.71 -5.26
N ILE A 157 -1.32 -8.49 -4.54
CA ILE A 157 -1.26 -7.48 -3.47
C ILE A 157 -1.26 -6.06 -4.06
N GLU A 158 -0.54 -5.83 -5.16
CA GLU A 158 -0.41 -4.50 -5.74
C GLU A 158 -1.63 -4.10 -6.60
N PHE A 159 -2.07 -4.98 -7.50
CA PHE A 159 -3.14 -4.70 -8.46
C PHE A 159 -4.34 -5.64 -8.32
N GLY A 160 -4.54 -6.20 -7.13
CA GLY A 160 -5.60 -7.16 -6.87
C GLY A 160 -7.00 -6.58 -6.96
N LEU A 161 -7.88 -7.38 -7.56
CA LEU A 161 -9.32 -7.16 -7.62
C LEU A 161 -10.05 -8.32 -6.96
N MET A 162 -11.20 -8.04 -6.35
CA MET A 162 -12.05 -9.05 -5.76
C MET A 162 -13.50 -8.88 -6.19
N ARG A 163 -14.27 -9.95 -6.11
CA ARG A 163 -15.71 -9.92 -6.39
C ARG A 163 -16.47 -9.76 -5.08
N GLN A 164 -17.25 -8.68 -4.97
CA GLN A 164 -18.15 -8.43 -3.86
C GLN A 164 -19.60 -8.28 -4.35
N ARG A 165 -20.54 -8.09 -3.43
CA ARG A 165 -21.94 -7.79 -3.75
C ARG A 165 -21.98 -6.50 -4.58
N GLY A 166 -22.52 -6.58 -5.79
CA GLY A 166 -22.60 -5.42 -6.70
C GLY A 166 -21.44 -5.28 -7.68
N GLY A 167 -20.49 -6.23 -7.75
CA GLY A 167 -19.49 -6.26 -8.81
C GLY A 167 -18.05 -6.44 -8.36
N ILE A 168 -17.15 -6.04 -9.25
CA ILE A 168 -15.71 -6.07 -8.98
C ILE A 168 -15.33 -4.85 -8.15
N ARG A 169 -14.42 -5.05 -7.20
CA ARG A 169 -13.84 -4.03 -6.32
C ARG A 169 -12.33 -4.18 -6.27
N ALA A 170 -11.63 -3.07 -6.16
CA ALA A 170 -10.20 -3.08 -5.96
C ALA A 170 -9.86 -3.29 -4.46
N TYR A 171 -8.85 -4.10 -4.20
CA TYR A 171 -8.23 -4.21 -2.88
C TYR A 171 -6.73 -3.94 -2.93
N GLY A 172 -6.09 -4.06 -4.08
CA GLY A 172 -4.65 -3.88 -4.23
C GLY A 172 -4.19 -2.44 -4.03
N ALA A 173 -3.08 -2.25 -3.34
CA ALA A 173 -2.59 -0.94 -2.91
C ALA A 173 -2.21 -0.03 -4.08
N GLY A 174 -1.54 -0.56 -5.08
CA GLY A 174 -1.15 0.20 -6.27
C GLY A 174 -2.36 0.73 -7.04
N ILE A 175 -3.36 -0.13 -7.28
CA ILE A 175 -4.58 0.29 -7.98
C ILE A 175 -5.41 1.27 -7.13
N LEU A 176 -5.48 1.08 -5.81
CA LEU A 176 -6.22 1.96 -4.90
C LEU A 176 -5.56 3.33 -4.71
N SER A 177 -4.25 3.45 -4.92
CA SER A 177 -3.51 4.70 -4.79
C SER A 177 -3.56 5.59 -6.04
N SER A 178 -3.94 5.04 -7.20
CA SER A 178 -4.00 5.72 -8.48
C SER A 178 -5.43 5.96 -8.93
N ALA A 179 -5.81 7.21 -9.11
CA ALA A 179 -7.16 7.57 -9.56
C ALA A 179 -7.48 7.01 -10.97
N GLY A 180 -6.49 7.04 -11.86
CA GLY A 180 -6.60 6.50 -13.23
C GLY A 180 -6.74 4.99 -13.22
N GLU A 181 -5.81 4.28 -12.55
CA GLU A 181 -5.80 2.82 -12.47
C GLU A 181 -7.06 2.27 -11.79
N LEU A 182 -7.51 2.91 -10.72
CA LEU A 182 -8.72 2.49 -10.01
C LEU A 182 -9.96 2.55 -10.92
N THR A 183 -10.11 3.64 -11.64
CA THR A 183 -11.24 3.81 -12.56
C THR A 183 -11.14 2.85 -13.74
N TYR A 184 -9.97 2.75 -14.36
CA TYR A 184 -9.71 1.85 -15.48
C TYR A 184 -9.86 0.38 -15.07
N GLY A 185 -9.20 -0.02 -13.98
CA GLY A 185 -9.19 -1.40 -13.51
C GLY A 185 -10.56 -1.95 -13.11
N VAL A 186 -11.44 -1.09 -12.57
CA VAL A 186 -12.76 -1.53 -12.09
C VAL A 186 -13.87 -1.31 -13.13
N LYS A 187 -13.89 -0.16 -13.82
CA LYS A 187 -15.01 0.23 -14.70
C LYS A 187 -14.79 -0.11 -16.17
N SER A 188 -13.56 -0.08 -16.68
CA SER A 188 -13.32 -0.37 -18.10
C SER A 188 -13.54 -1.85 -18.41
N ALA A 189 -13.99 -2.14 -19.60
CA ALA A 189 -14.10 -3.50 -20.15
C ALA A 189 -12.77 -4.01 -20.77
N GLU A 190 -11.81 -3.12 -21.00
CA GLU A 190 -10.56 -3.45 -21.70
C GLU A 190 -9.57 -4.31 -20.89
N PRO A 191 -9.39 -4.09 -19.55
CA PRO A 191 -8.42 -4.88 -18.80
C PRO A 191 -8.78 -6.37 -18.81
N GLN A 192 -7.81 -7.20 -19.16
CA GLN A 192 -7.95 -8.65 -18.99
C GLN A 192 -7.86 -8.99 -17.50
N ARG A 193 -8.93 -9.53 -16.94
CA ARG A 193 -9.02 -9.93 -15.53
C ARG A 193 -8.98 -11.44 -15.44
N THR A 194 -7.97 -11.97 -14.76
CA THR A 194 -7.79 -13.40 -14.55
C THR A 194 -8.21 -13.76 -13.13
N MET A 195 -9.01 -14.81 -12.99
CA MET A 195 -9.35 -15.33 -11.67
C MET A 195 -8.19 -16.15 -11.13
N LEU A 196 -7.64 -15.74 -9.99
CA LEU A 196 -6.70 -16.56 -9.25
C LEU A 196 -7.48 -17.55 -8.39
N VAL A 197 -7.28 -18.83 -8.63
CA VAL A 197 -7.82 -19.92 -7.80
C VAL A 197 -6.69 -20.46 -6.93
N VAL A 198 -6.81 -20.25 -5.62
CA VAL A 198 -5.89 -20.87 -4.66
C VAL A 198 -6.38 -22.28 -4.40
N LEU A 199 -5.67 -23.28 -4.91
CA LEU A 199 -5.90 -24.67 -4.55
C LEU A 199 -5.42 -24.88 -3.11
N ARG A 200 -6.30 -25.37 -2.26
CA ARG A 200 -6.00 -25.74 -0.87
C ARG A 200 -5.32 -27.09 -0.82
#